data_6faa02f1a3d1089a44f7ce8c1e21c8a3
#
_entry.id   6faa02f1a3d1089a44f7ce8c1e21c8a3
#
_cell.length_a   1.000
_cell.length_b   1.000
_cell.length_c   1.000
_cell.angle_alpha   90.00
_cell.angle_beta   90.00
_cell.angle_gamma   90.00
#
_symmetry.space_group_name_H-M   'P 1'
#
loop_
_entity.id
_entity.type
_entity.pdbx_description
1 polymer ?
#
loop_
_entity_poly.entity_id
_entity_poly.type
_entity_poly.pdbx_seq_one_letter_code
_entity_poly.pdbx_strand_id
1 'polypeptide(L)'
;NATVEITHSKTVELKEVTKSADILVAAIGKAKFVTADMVKDGAVVIDVGMNRDENGKLCGDVDFENVKDKCSFITPVPGGVGPMTISMLMQNTLTAAKIQNGLQK
;
A
#
# COMPACT_ATOMS: atom_id res chain seq x y z
N ASN A 1 -16.26 7.91 6.46
CA ASN A 1 -17.17 8.07 5.30
C ASN A 1 -16.51 7.68 3.96
N ALA A 2 -15.72 6.65 3.95
CA ALA A 2 -15.12 6.13 2.72
C ALA A 2 -15.89 4.90 2.23
N THR A 3 -16.00 4.76 0.91
CA THR A 3 -16.46 3.53 0.30
C THR A 3 -15.24 2.65 0.09
N VAL A 4 -15.27 1.44 0.64
CA VAL A 4 -14.14 0.52 0.60
C VAL A 4 -14.46 -0.67 -0.29
N GLU A 5 -13.56 -0.98 -1.23
CA GLU A 5 -13.63 -2.18 -2.05
C GLU A 5 -12.40 -3.04 -1.79
N ILE A 6 -12.62 -4.34 -1.63
CA ILE A 6 -11.54 -5.32 -1.48
C ILE A 6 -11.51 -6.16 -2.75
N THR A 7 -10.34 -6.26 -3.37
CA THR A 7 -10.14 -7.02 -4.59
C THR A 7 -9.10 -8.12 -4.39
N HIS A 8 -9.13 -9.11 -5.27
CA HIS A 8 -8.21 -10.25 -5.21
C HIS A 8 -8.01 -10.82 -6.63
N SER A 9 -7.26 -11.89 -6.73
CA SER A 9 -6.92 -12.50 -8.03
C SER A 9 -8.11 -12.97 -8.86
N LYS A 10 -9.25 -13.16 -8.22
CA LYS A 10 -10.48 -13.58 -8.89
C LYS A 10 -11.44 -12.44 -9.20
N THR A 11 -11.07 -11.21 -8.89
CA THR A 11 -11.90 -10.03 -9.16
C THR A 11 -12.02 -9.83 -10.66
N VAL A 12 -13.26 -9.72 -11.13
CA VAL A 12 -13.55 -9.44 -12.53
C VAL A 12 -13.22 -7.98 -12.83
N GLU A 13 -12.56 -7.74 -13.95
CA GLU A 13 -12.18 -6.40 -14.41
C GLU A 13 -11.40 -5.63 -13.35
N LEU A 14 -10.36 -6.26 -12.81
CA LEU A 14 -9.52 -5.69 -11.76
C LEU A 14 -9.00 -4.29 -12.10
N LYS A 15 -8.54 -4.06 -13.33
CA LYS A 15 -8.06 -2.75 -13.78
C LYS A 15 -9.09 -1.66 -13.61
N GLU A 16 -10.33 -1.93 -13.99
CA GLU A 16 -11.42 -0.94 -13.89
C GLU A 16 -11.72 -0.60 -12.43
N VAL A 17 -11.70 -1.60 -11.56
CA VAL A 17 -11.93 -1.39 -10.13
C VAL A 17 -10.81 -0.56 -9.52
N THR A 18 -9.55 -0.93 -9.76
CA THR A 18 -8.40 -0.20 -9.20
C THR A 18 -8.30 1.20 -9.75
N LYS A 19 -8.63 1.40 -11.03
CA LYS A 19 -8.58 2.70 -11.68
C LYS A 19 -9.65 3.67 -11.16
N SER A 20 -10.73 3.16 -10.56
CA SER A 20 -11.76 3.99 -9.94
C SER A 20 -11.40 4.48 -8.55
N ALA A 21 -10.36 3.93 -7.93
CA ALA A 21 -10.01 4.24 -6.55
C ALA A 21 -9.28 5.58 -6.41
N ASP A 22 -9.72 6.38 -5.45
CA ASP A 22 -9.01 7.61 -5.08
C ASP A 22 -7.76 7.30 -4.24
N ILE A 23 -7.87 6.26 -3.42
CA ILE A 23 -6.76 5.74 -2.61
C ILE A 23 -6.64 4.25 -2.93
N LEU A 24 -5.49 3.86 -3.44
CA LEU A 24 -5.21 2.46 -3.80
C LEU A 24 -4.16 1.91 -2.86
N VAL A 25 -4.51 0.82 -2.17
CA VAL A 25 -3.57 0.09 -1.31
C VAL A 25 -3.21 -1.21 -2.00
N ALA A 26 -1.94 -1.39 -2.32
CA ALA A 26 -1.44 -2.59 -2.97
C ALA A 26 -0.71 -3.49 -1.97
N ALA A 27 -1.24 -4.69 -1.78
CA ALA A 27 -0.69 -5.68 -0.86
C ALA A 27 -0.84 -7.08 -1.46
N ILE A 28 -0.19 -7.30 -2.60
CA ILE A 28 -0.41 -8.48 -3.44
C ILE A 28 0.72 -9.50 -3.27
N GLY A 29 1.94 -9.01 -3.17
CA GLY A 29 3.12 -9.87 -3.13
C GLY A 29 3.66 -10.24 -4.50
N LYS A 30 3.39 -9.42 -5.51
CA LYS A 30 3.91 -9.57 -6.87
C LYS A 30 4.62 -8.31 -7.30
N ALA A 31 5.90 -8.41 -7.60
CA ALA A 31 6.72 -7.27 -8.00
C ALA A 31 6.13 -6.54 -9.21
N LYS A 32 5.95 -5.24 -9.07
CA LYS A 32 5.51 -4.34 -10.15
C LYS A 32 4.21 -4.75 -10.85
N PHE A 33 3.33 -5.43 -10.13
CA PHE A 33 2.06 -5.89 -10.67
C PHE A 33 1.13 -4.72 -11.03
N VAL A 34 1.08 -3.70 -10.19
CA VAL A 34 0.22 -2.52 -10.40
C VAL A 34 0.92 -1.58 -11.37
N THR A 35 0.35 -1.44 -12.55
CA THR A 35 0.88 -0.61 -13.63
C THR A 35 0.10 0.71 -13.74
N ALA A 36 0.61 1.63 -14.55
CA ALA A 36 0.02 2.97 -14.70
C ALA A 36 -1.45 2.93 -15.15
N ASP A 37 -1.81 1.96 -15.98
CA ASP A 37 -3.19 1.81 -16.48
C ASP A 37 -4.18 1.26 -15.44
N MET A 38 -3.68 0.89 -14.27
CA MET A 38 -4.49 0.41 -13.15
C MET A 38 -4.73 1.48 -12.09
N VAL A 39 -4.24 2.70 -12.30
CA VAL A 39 -4.27 3.78 -11.32
C VAL A 39 -4.96 5.00 -11.90
N LYS A 40 -5.84 5.62 -11.11
CA LYS A 40 -6.52 6.86 -11.46
C LYS A 40 -5.54 8.04 -11.41
N ASP A 41 -5.66 8.98 -12.34
CA ASP A 41 -4.87 10.22 -12.29
C ASP A 41 -5.13 10.95 -10.97
N GLY A 42 -4.07 11.34 -10.30
CA GLY A 42 -4.16 12.04 -9.03
C GLY A 42 -4.43 11.15 -7.82
N ALA A 43 -4.47 9.83 -7.98
CA ALA A 43 -4.72 8.92 -6.87
C ALA A 43 -3.59 8.95 -5.84
N VAL A 44 -3.94 8.57 -4.62
CA VAL A 44 -2.97 8.26 -3.57
C VAL A 44 -2.70 6.77 -3.61
N VAL A 45 -1.43 6.37 -3.74
CA VAL A 45 -1.06 4.96 -3.84
C VAL A 45 -0.19 4.57 -2.65
N ILE A 46 -0.64 3.57 -1.91
CA ILE A 46 0.08 3.03 -0.77
C ILE A 46 0.54 1.61 -1.11
N ASP A 47 1.84 1.45 -1.27
CA ASP A 47 2.46 0.18 -1.66
C ASP A 47 2.95 -0.56 -0.42
N VAL A 48 2.26 -1.61 -0.05
CA VAL A 48 2.60 -2.46 1.10
C VAL A 48 3.52 -3.61 0.68
N GLY A 49 3.63 -3.87 -0.63
CA GLY A 49 4.41 -4.96 -1.16
C GLY A 49 5.90 -4.88 -0.80
N MET A 50 6.51 -6.03 -0.64
CA MET A 50 7.93 -6.15 -0.37
C MET A 50 8.44 -7.32 -1.17
N ASN A 51 9.10 -7.03 -2.28
CA ASN A 51 9.58 -8.04 -3.23
C ASN A 51 11.02 -7.76 -3.61
N ARG A 52 11.62 -8.70 -4.31
CA ARG A 52 12.89 -8.48 -4.98
C ARG A 52 12.68 -8.64 -6.47
N ASP A 53 13.24 -7.71 -7.23
CA ASP A 53 13.17 -7.78 -8.67
C ASP A 53 14.19 -8.79 -9.23
N GLU A 54 14.28 -8.91 -10.54
CA GLU A 54 15.19 -9.83 -11.23
C GLU A 54 16.66 -9.56 -10.91
N ASN A 55 17.00 -8.34 -10.47
CA ASN A 55 18.35 -7.95 -10.06
C ASN A 55 18.58 -8.12 -8.55
N GLY A 56 17.62 -8.66 -7.81
CA GLY A 56 17.70 -8.83 -6.37
C GLY A 56 17.45 -7.56 -5.58
N LYS A 57 17.05 -6.47 -6.23
CA LYS A 57 16.79 -5.18 -5.60
C LYS A 57 15.38 -5.16 -4.99
N LEU A 58 15.25 -4.56 -3.81
CA LEU A 58 13.94 -4.42 -3.18
C LEU A 58 13.02 -3.53 -4.00
N CYS A 59 11.80 -3.99 -4.16
CA CYS A 59 10.74 -3.24 -4.83
C CYS A 59 9.39 -3.61 -4.26
N GLY A 60 8.37 -2.82 -4.58
CA GLY A 60 7.01 -3.07 -4.15
C GLY A 60 6.16 -3.77 -5.20
N ASP A 61 4.86 -3.77 -4.96
CA ASP A 61 3.87 -4.32 -5.88
C ASP A 61 3.50 -3.33 -7.00
N VAL A 62 3.89 -2.06 -6.85
CA VAL A 62 3.59 -1.01 -7.81
C VAL A 62 4.80 -0.75 -8.70
N ASP A 63 4.57 -0.57 -9.99
CA ASP A 63 5.58 -0.14 -10.93
C ASP A 63 5.87 1.35 -10.71
N PHE A 64 6.65 1.64 -9.67
CA PHE A 64 6.88 2.97 -9.13
C PHE A 64 7.30 3.99 -10.20
N GLU A 65 8.26 3.63 -11.04
CA GLU A 65 8.81 4.57 -12.03
C GLU A 65 7.77 5.03 -13.05
N ASN A 66 6.83 4.18 -13.41
CA ASN A 66 5.78 4.51 -14.38
C ASN A 66 4.51 5.06 -13.75
N VAL A 67 4.32 4.88 -12.45
CA VAL A 67 3.11 5.28 -11.74
C VAL A 67 3.30 6.61 -11.00
N LYS A 68 4.50 6.91 -10.53
CA LYS A 68 4.77 8.06 -9.64
C LYS A 68 4.33 9.40 -10.19
N ASP A 69 4.47 9.62 -11.49
CA ASP A 69 4.12 10.90 -12.11
C ASP A 69 2.61 11.05 -12.31
N LYS A 70 1.87 9.96 -12.20
CA LYS A 70 0.42 9.93 -12.37
C LYS A 70 -0.33 10.17 -11.06
N CYS A 71 0.27 9.78 -9.93
CA CYS A 71 -0.33 9.89 -8.61
C CYS A 71 -0.12 11.26 -7.99
N SER A 72 -1.01 11.65 -7.06
CA SER A 72 -0.76 12.81 -6.19
C SER A 72 0.26 12.46 -5.10
N PHE A 73 0.18 11.26 -4.55
CA PHE A 73 1.13 10.74 -3.56
C PHE A 73 1.35 9.25 -3.81
N ILE A 74 2.56 8.80 -3.58
CA ILE A 74 2.91 7.39 -3.67
C ILE A 74 4.00 7.06 -2.66
N THR A 75 3.85 5.94 -1.97
CA THR A 75 4.89 5.47 -1.04
C THR A 75 5.97 4.70 -1.78
N PRO A 76 7.24 4.95 -1.50
CA PRO A 76 8.34 4.18 -2.10
C PRO A 76 8.51 2.83 -1.41
N VAL A 77 9.24 1.92 -2.04
CA VAL A 77 9.71 0.68 -1.43
C VAL A 77 11.18 0.49 -1.84
N PRO A 78 12.11 0.39 -0.90
CA PRO A 78 11.95 0.52 0.55
C PRO A 78 11.79 1.99 1.00
N GLY A 79 11.50 2.18 2.27
CA GLY A 79 11.46 3.52 2.88
C GLY A 79 10.06 4.14 3.00
N GLY A 80 9.02 3.40 2.62
CA GLY A 80 7.63 3.86 2.72
C GLY A 80 6.88 3.27 3.91
N VAL A 81 6.01 2.30 3.63
CA VAL A 81 5.15 1.67 4.65
C VAL A 81 5.95 0.90 5.70
N GLY A 82 7.08 0.29 5.33
CA GLY A 82 7.90 -0.48 6.27
C GLY A 82 8.25 0.29 7.54
N PRO A 83 8.92 1.46 7.44
CA PRO A 83 9.20 2.29 8.62
C PRO A 83 7.96 2.69 9.40
N MET A 84 6.86 2.98 8.74
CA MET A 84 5.59 3.30 9.40
C MET A 84 5.02 2.10 10.16
N THR A 85 5.20 0.90 9.63
CA THR A 85 4.78 -0.34 10.30
C THR A 85 5.49 -0.47 11.64
N ILE A 86 6.79 -0.22 11.67
CA ILE A 86 7.59 -0.26 12.90
C ILE A 86 7.09 0.80 13.89
N SER A 87 6.88 2.03 13.43
CA SER A 87 6.39 3.13 14.27
C SER A 87 5.02 2.79 14.88
N MET A 88 4.12 2.25 14.07
CA MET A 88 2.78 1.89 14.56
C MET A 88 2.82 0.68 15.50
N LEU A 89 3.73 -0.25 15.28
CA LEU A 89 3.92 -1.37 16.19
C LEU A 89 4.33 -0.87 17.58
N MET A 90 5.27 0.07 17.64
CA MET A 90 5.70 0.67 18.90
C MET A 90 4.54 1.39 19.59
N GLN A 91 3.78 2.17 18.84
CA GLN A 91 2.62 2.89 19.33
C GLN A 91 1.56 1.92 19.88
N ASN A 92 1.25 0.88 19.12
CA ASN A 92 0.24 -0.12 19.50
C ASN A 92 0.67 -0.92 20.72
N THR A 93 1.96 -1.22 20.83
CA THR A 93 2.51 -1.92 22.00
C THR A 93 2.34 -1.08 23.26
N LEU A 94 2.63 0.21 23.17
CA LEU A 94 2.42 1.15 24.30
C LEU A 94 0.95 1.22 24.67
N THR A 95 0.06 1.35 23.68
CA THR A 95 -1.39 1.40 23.91
C THR A 95 -1.89 0.13 24.59
N ALA A 96 -1.44 -1.04 24.12
CA ALA A 96 -1.82 -2.33 24.71
C ALA A 96 -1.37 -2.43 26.16
N ALA A 97 -0.15 -2.00 26.45
CA ALA A 97 0.37 -1.99 27.82
C ALA A 97 -0.48 -1.10 28.74
N LYS A 98 -0.86 0.08 28.25
CA LYS A 98 -1.75 1.00 29.01
C LYS A 98 -3.10 0.37 29.28
N ILE A 99 -3.70 -0.28 28.29
CA ILE A 99 -4.99 -0.94 28.44
C ILE A 99 -4.89 -2.06 29.50
N GLN A 100 -3.86 -2.91 29.42
CA GLN A 100 -3.66 -3.99 30.37
C GLN A 100 -3.47 -3.52 31.80
N ASN A 101 -2.92 -2.34 31.99
CA ASN A 101 -2.66 -1.76 33.31
C ASN A 101 -3.73 -0.75 33.75
N GLY A 102 -4.83 -0.66 33.01
CA GLY A 102 -5.95 0.23 33.36
C GLY A 102 -5.65 1.72 33.20
N LEU A 103 -4.63 2.09 32.43
CA LEU A 103 -4.19 3.47 32.23
C LEU A 103 -4.81 4.15 31.00
N GLN A 104 -5.36 3.35 30.09
CA GLN A 104 -5.96 3.83 28.86
C GLN A 104 -7.47 3.90 28.99
N LYS A 105 -8.04 4.97 28.52
CA LYS A 105 -9.49 5.16 28.45
C LYS A 105 -10.05 4.78 27.09
#